data_d17667b68ba9da68e6c00a63c6d5d15e
#
_entry.id   d17667b68ba9da68e6c00a63c6d5d15e
#
_cell.length_a   1.000
_cell.length_b   1.000
_cell.length_c   1.000
_cell.angle_alpha   90.00
_cell.angle_beta   90.00
_cell.angle_gamma   90.00
#
_symmetry.space_group_name_H-M   'P 1'
#
loop_
_entity.id
_entity.type
_entity.pdbx_description
1 polymer ?
#
loop_
_entity_poly.entity_id
_entity_poly.type
_entity_poly.pdbx_seq_one_letter_code
_entity_poly.pdbx_strand_id
1 'polypeptide(L)'
;MRVQLFEVLSTHLYQMKPMTIVLFFLFTTMVLGYLLGRVSIKGISLGSAAIFLVALVVGHFKGVAFNNYQTWAVDEATVDSYFDMIKNFGLVLFVTAVGLIAGPGFFHNLIKNAKSYVLLGLIIILSGAGTCALITLVTGISSDITVGLLAGALTSTPALSAAQ
;
A
#
# COMPACT_ATOMS: atom_id res chain seq x y z
N MET A 1 24.55 -20.09 -26.74
CA MET A 1 24.52 -20.21 -25.28
C MET A 1 23.58 -19.19 -24.60
N ARG A 2 23.67 -17.88 -24.88
CA ARG A 2 22.72 -16.88 -24.31
C ARG A 2 21.26 -17.07 -24.75
N VAL A 3 21.03 -17.44 -26.00
CA VAL A 3 19.67 -17.64 -26.55
C VAL A 3 19.00 -18.87 -25.90
N GLN A 4 19.72 -19.96 -25.72
CA GLN A 4 19.20 -21.17 -25.06
C GLN A 4 18.85 -20.95 -23.58
N LEU A 5 19.65 -20.13 -22.87
CA LEU A 5 19.36 -19.80 -21.48
C LEU A 5 18.10 -18.94 -21.35
N PHE A 6 17.87 -18.04 -22.30
CA PHE A 6 16.68 -17.21 -22.36
C PHE A 6 15.42 -18.01 -22.70
N GLU A 7 15.53 -18.96 -23.63
CA GLU A 7 14.44 -19.88 -23.98
C GLU A 7 14.08 -20.83 -22.83
N VAL A 8 15.06 -21.38 -22.13
CA VAL A 8 14.83 -22.24 -20.97
C VAL A 8 14.21 -21.43 -19.81
N LEU A 9 14.69 -20.22 -19.56
CA LEU A 9 14.10 -19.32 -18.55
C LEU A 9 12.68 -18.92 -18.92
N SER A 10 12.42 -18.56 -20.17
CA SER A 10 11.08 -18.19 -20.64
C SER A 10 10.10 -19.36 -20.56
N THR A 11 10.55 -20.57 -20.88
CA THR A 11 9.69 -21.79 -20.83
C THR A 11 9.36 -22.17 -19.37
N HIS A 12 10.31 -22.03 -18.46
CA HIS A 12 10.04 -22.26 -17.02
C HIS A 12 9.17 -21.17 -16.40
N LEU A 13 9.34 -19.90 -16.78
CA LEU A 13 8.48 -18.80 -16.34
C LEU A 13 7.07 -18.93 -16.90
N TYR A 14 6.93 -19.47 -18.10
CA TYR A 14 5.63 -19.72 -18.74
C TYR A 14 4.77 -20.77 -18.01
N GLN A 15 5.41 -21.68 -17.25
CA GLN A 15 4.71 -22.71 -16.47
C GLN A 15 4.50 -22.31 -14.98
N MET A 16 4.88 -21.10 -14.58
CA MET A 16 4.69 -20.67 -13.20
C MET A 16 3.20 -20.51 -12.88
N LYS A 17 2.76 -21.20 -11.83
CA LYS A 17 1.39 -21.02 -11.31
C LYS A 17 1.19 -19.55 -10.91
N PRO A 18 -0.01 -18.98 -11.13
CA PRO A 18 -0.30 -17.58 -10.79
C PRO A 18 0.12 -17.19 -9.38
N MET A 19 -0.10 -18.07 -8.43
CA MET A 19 0.30 -17.89 -7.03
C MET A 19 1.82 -17.71 -6.86
N THR A 20 2.63 -18.42 -7.64
CA THR A 20 4.10 -18.32 -7.56
C THR A 20 4.57 -16.94 -8.04
N ILE A 21 3.94 -16.40 -9.07
CA ILE A 21 4.22 -15.06 -9.60
C ILE A 21 3.90 -14.00 -8.53
N VAL A 22 2.74 -14.10 -7.91
CA VAL A 22 2.31 -13.17 -6.86
C VAL A 22 3.26 -13.22 -5.66
N LEU A 23 3.63 -14.41 -5.21
CA LEU A 23 4.60 -14.57 -4.12
C LEU A 23 5.98 -14.01 -4.50
N PHE A 24 6.42 -14.21 -5.72
CA PHE A 24 7.68 -13.63 -6.20
C PHE A 24 7.67 -12.10 -6.12
N PHE A 25 6.62 -11.45 -6.63
CA PHE A 25 6.48 -10.00 -6.53
C PHE A 25 6.41 -9.52 -5.09
N LEU A 26 5.66 -10.22 -4.24
CA LEU A 26 5.52 -9.90 -2.83
C LEU A 26 6.87 -9.97 -2.10
N PHE A 27 7.60 -11.09 -2.21
CA PHE A 27 8.88 -11.25 -1.54
C PHE A 27 9.94 -10.29 -2.09
N THR A 28 9.97 -10.07 -3.40
CA THR A 28 10.88 -9.08 -4.02
C THR A 28 10.61 -7.69 -3.47
N THR A 29 9.34 -7.28 -3.39
CA THR A 29 8.96 -6.00 -2.82
C THR A 29 9.37 -5.88 -1.35
N MET A 30 9.15 -6.93 -0.56
CA MET A 30 9.55 -6.94 0.85
C MET A 30 11.06 -6.83 1.03
N VAL A 31 11.84 -7.60 0.27
CA VAL A 31 13.31 -7.59 0.36
C VAL A 31 13.87 -6.23 -0.07
N LEU A 32 13.46 -5.74 -1.24
CA LEU A 32 13.93 -4.45 -1.75
C LEU A 32 13.50 -3.29 -0.82
N GLY A 33 12.25 -3.31 -0.34
CA GLY A 33 11.74 -2.31 0.59
C GLY A 33 12.47 -2.33 1.93
N TYR A 34 12.76 -3.51 2.46
CA TYR A 34 13.54 -3.66 3.68
C TYR A 34 14.99 -3.15 3.53
N LEU A 35 15.64 -3.50 2.42
CA LEU A 35 16.99 -3.02 2.12
C LEU A 35 17.01 -1.49 1.98
N LEU A 36 16.06 -0.92 1.25
CA LEU A 36 15.93 0.53 1.10
C LEU A 36 15.63 1.22 2.44
N GLY A 37 14.79 0.60 3.28
CA GLY A 37 14.45 1.12 4.59
C GLY A 37 15.62 1.18 5.58
N ARG A 38 16.65 0.36 5.36
CA ARG A 38 17.89 0.38 6.14
C ARG A 38 18.84 1.51 5.77
N VAL A 39 18.69 2.07 4.57
CA VAL A 39 19.53 3.19 4.13
C VAL A 39 19.20 4.41 4.97
N SER A 40 20.17 4.90 5.73
CA SER A 40 20.02 6.15 6.48
C SER A 40 20.87 7.25 5.83
N ILE A 41 20.25 8.36 5.53
CA ILE A 41 20.91 9.55 4.99
C ILE A 41 20.84 10.64 6.05
N LYS A 42 22.01 11.09 6.52
CA LYS A 42 22.12 12.12 7.57
C LYS A 42 21.33 11.80 8.86
N GLY A 43 21.27 10.52 9.24
CA GLY A 43 20.56 10.09 10.44
C GLY A 43 19.05 9.88 10.28
N ILE A 44 18.50 10.12 9.08
CA ILE A 44 17.09 9.87 8.77
C ILE A 44 17.00 8.61 7.91
N SER A 45 16.25 7.60 8.38
CA SER A 45 15.95 6.39 7.61
C SER A 45 14.48 6.35 7.23
N LEU A 46 14.19 5.82 6.05
CA LEU A 46 12.80 5.62 5.58
C LEU A 46 12.06 4.53 6.39
N GLY A 47 12.80 3.65 7.05
CA GLY A 47 12.21 2.57 7.83
C GLY A 47 11.21 1.73 7.03
N SER A 48 10.08 1.38 7.64
CA SER A 48 9.00 0.60 6.97
C SER A 48 8.30 1.33 5.83
N ALA A 49 8.37 2.67 5.78
CA ALA A 49 7.79 3.45 4.68
C ALA A 49 8.44 3.15 3.33
N ALA A 50 9.70 2.70 3.32
CA ALA A 50 10.40 2.29 2.12
C ALA A 50 9.71 1.10 1.41
N ILE A 51 9.07 0.20 2.16
CA ILE A 51 8.33 -0.93 1.60
C ILE A 51 7.16 -0.42 0.75
N PHE A 52 6.44 0.60 1.21
CA PHE A 52 5.35 1.23 0.45
C PHE A 52 5.86 1.87 -0.85
N LEU A 53 7.00 2.58 -0.80
CA LEU A 53 7.58 3.18 -1.99
C LEU A 53 7.99 2.12 -3.03
N VAL A 54 8.65 1.06 -2.59
CA VAL A 54 9.01 -0.05 -3.47
C VAL A 54 7.76 -0.75 -4.01
N ALA A 55 6.73 -0.94 -3.19
CA ALA A 55 5.47 -1.55 -3.63
C ALA A 55 4.77 -0.73 -4.73
N LEU A 56 4.79 0.60 -4.64
CA LEU A 56 4.26 1.49 -5.69
C LEU A 56 5.04 1.33 -7.00
N VAL A 57 6.37 1.31 -6.92
CA VAL A 57 7.23 1.13 -8.10
C VAL A 57 7.01 -0.25 -8.73
N VAL A 58 7.03 -1.31 -7.93
CA VAL A 58 6.81 -2.67 -8.41
C VAL A 58 5.40 -2.85 -8.98
N GLY A 59 4.38 -2.25 -8.35
CA GLY A 59 3.00 -2.26 -8.83
C GLY A 59 2.85 -1.56 -10.18
N HIS A 60 3.53 -0.42 -10.38
CA HIS A 60 3.56 0.25 -11.68
C HIS A 60 4.20 -0.62 -12.76
N PHE A 61 5.36 -1.22 -12.47
CA PHE A 61 6.03 -2.11 -13.42
C PHE A 61 5.23 -3.40 -13.68
N LYS A 62 4.48 -3.91 -12.70
CA LYS A 62 3.54 -5.01 -12.90
C LYS A 62 2.54 -4.65 -14.01
N GLY A 63 1.88 -3.51 -13.90
CA GLY A 63 0.90 -3.06 -14.91
C GLY A 63 1.51 -2.93 -16.31
N VAL A 64 2.70 -2.35 -16.42
CA VAL A 64 3.42 -2.21 -17.69
C VAL A 64 3.85 -3.57 -18.24
N ALA A 65 4.34 -4.47 -17.39
CA ALA A 65 4.80 -5.80 -17.81
C ALA A 65 3.64 -6.68 -18.30
N PHE A 66 2.50 -6.68 -17.61
CA PHE A 66 1.34 -7.47 -18.00
C PHE A 66 0.64 -6.91 -19.26
N ASN A 67 0.59 -5.58 -19.41
CA ASN A 67 -0.03 -4.96 -20.61
C ASN A 67 0.78 -5.15 -21.88
N ASN A 68 2.12 -5.22 -21.79
CA ASN A 68 2.99 -5.31 -22.97
C ASN A 68 3.37 -6.75 -23.35
N TYR A 69 3.22 -7.71 -22.45
CA TYR A 69 3.62 -9.10 -22.68
C TYR A 69 2.41 -10.03 -22.56
N GLN A 70 1.68 -10.18 -23.66
CA GLN A 70 0.75 -11.32 -23.86
C GLN A 70 1.45 -12.70 -23.78
N THR A 71 2.71 -12.72 -23.38
CA THR A 71 3.58 -13.89 -23.34
C THR A 71 3.45 -14.70 -22.04
N TRP A 72 2.79 -14.16 -21.02
CA TRP A 72 2.52 -14.91 -19.80
C TRP A 72 1.17 -15.61 -19.98
N ALA A 73 1.17 -16.93 -20.16
CA ALA A 73 -0.06 -17.75 -20.26
C ALA A 73 -0.86 -17.80 -18.95
N VAL A 74 -0.83 -16.74 -18.19
CA VAL A 74 -1.53 -16.61 -16.92
C VAL A 74 -2.59 -15.54 -17.08
N ASP A 75 -3.82 -15.93 -16.80
CA ASP A 75 -4.96 -15.02 -16.80
C ASP A 75 -4.75 -13.90 -15.76
N GLU A 76 -4.76 -12.66 -16.22
CA GLU A 76 -4.56 -11.48 -15.38
C GLU A 76 -5.59 -11.41 -14.24
N ALA A 77 -6.85 -11.77 -14.52
CA ALA A 77 -7.92 -11.80 -13.54
C ALA A 77 -7.61 -12.77 -12.38
N THR A 78 -6.98 -13.90 -12.68
CA THR A 78 -6.54 -14.86 -11.66
C THR A 78 -5.42 -14.30 -10.80
N VAL A 79 -4.43 -13.62 -11.39
CA VAL A 79 -3.34 -12.98 -10.66
C VAL A 79 -3.87 -11.87 -9.74
N ASP A 80 -4.77 -11.05 -10.25
CA ASP A 80 -5.39 -9.96 -9.47
C ASP A 80 -6.22 -10.50 -8.30
N SER A 81 -6.93 -11.60 -8.50
CA SER A 81 -7.65 -12.28 -7.42
C SER A 81 -6.73 -12.73 -6.28
N TYR A 82 -5.54 -13.25 -6.59
CA TYR A 82 -4.55 -13.59 -5.56
C TYR A 82 -3.97 -12.35 -4.87
N PHE A 83 -3.72 -11.26 -5.60
CA PHE A 83 -3.30 -10.00 -4.98
C PHE A 83 -4.36 -9.44 -4.04
N ASP A 84 -5.64 -9.48 -4.42
CA ASP A 84 -6.75 -9.05 -3.57
C ASP A 84 -6.89 -9.90 -2.32
N MET A 85 -6.70 -11.21 -2.43
CA MET A 85 -6.69 -12.10 -1.27
C MET A 85 -5.55 -11.72 -0.29
N ILE A 86 -4.33 -11.51 -0.79
CA ILE A 86 -3.18 -11.12 0.04
C ILE A 86 -3.38 -9.73 0.64
N LYS A 87 -3.93 -8.78 -0.13
CA LYS A 87 -4.29 -7.43 0.34
C LYS A 87 -5.25 -7.51 1.53
N ASN A 88 -6.34 -8.26 1.39
CA ASN A 88 -7.35 -8.42 2.44
C ASN A 88 -6.77 -9.12 3.67
N PHE A 89 -5.98 -10.16 3.48
CA PHE A 89 -5.29 -10.85 4.59
C PHE A 89 -4.31 -9.92 5.31
N GLY A 90 -3.51 -9.18 4.57
CA GLY A 90 -2.58 -8.18 5.12
C GLY A 90 -3.30 -7.07 5.89
N LEU A 91 -4.46 -6.61 5.39
CA LEU A 91 -5.28 -5.62 6.08
C LEU A 91 -5.82 -6.17 7.42
N VAL A 92 -6.33 -7.40 7.44
CA VAL A 92 -6.80 -8.04 8.67
C VAL A 92 -5.67 -8.18 9.70
N LEU A 93 -4.49 -8.63 9.27
CA LEU A 93 -3.32 -8.73 10.15
C LEU A 93 -2.90 -7.36 10.69
N PHE A 94 -2.87 -6.34 9.83
CA PHE A 94 -2.53 -4.98 10.23
C PHE A 94 -3.50 -4.43 11.29
N VAL A 95 -4.80 -4.50 11.02
CA VAL A 95 -5.84 -4.02 11.96
C VAL A 95 -5.78 -4.77 13.28
N THR A 96 -5.58 -6.10 13.22
CA THR A 96 -5.45 -6.94 14.42
C THR A 96 -4.22 -6.53 15.24
N ALA A 97 -3.06 -6.37 14.59
CA ALA A 97 -1.83 -5.96 15.26
C ALA A 97 -1.97 -4.58 15.92
N VAL A 98 -2.52 -3.60 15.19
CA VAL A 98 -2.79 -2.26 15.74
C VAL A 98 -3.77 -2.34 16.92
N GLY A 99 -4.85 -3.13 16.80
CA GLY A 99 -5.82 -3.33 17.85
C GLY A 99 -5.22 -3.94 19.12
N LEU A 100 -4.35 -4.95 18.97
CA LEU A 100 -3.68 -5.60 20.09
C LEU A 100 -2.67 -4.67 20.79
N ILE A 101 -1.94 -3.87 20.02
CA ILE A 101 -0.93 -2.94 20.56
C ILE A 101 -1.61 -1.74 21.23
N ALA A 102 -2.57 -1.13 20.55
CA ALA A 102 -3.19 0.11 21.01
C ALA A 102 -4.36 -0.12 21.99
N GLY A 103 -5.06 -1.27 21.89
CA GLY A 103 -6.30 -1.53 22.62
C GLY A 103 -6.22 -1.34 24.13
N PRO A 104 -5.28 -1.97 24.85
CA PRO A 104 -5.20 -1.84 26.30
C PRO A 104 -4.96 -0.40 26.77
N GLY A 105 -4.08 0.34 26.10
CA GLY A 105 -3.80 1.74 26.40
C GLY A 105 -4.94 2.67 26.00
N PHE A 106 -5.62 2.37 24.89
CA PHE A 106 -6.70 3.18 24.35
C PHE A 106 -7.87 3.29 25.35
N PHE A 107 -8.39 2.17 25.83
CA PHE A 107 -9.54 2.17 26.74
C PHE A 107 -9.22 2.86 28.07
N HIS A 108 -8.03 2.63 28.62
CA HIS A 108 -7.62 3.29 29.86
C HIS A 108 -7.54 4.82 29.69
N ASN A 109 -6.93 5.29 28.62
CA ASN A 109 -6.75 6.71 28.35
C ASN A 109 -8.03 7.39 27.87
N LEU A 110 -8.89 6.67 27.12
CA LEU A 110 -10.16 7.20 26.64
C LEU A 110 -11.07 7.58 27.81
N ILE A 111 -11.24 6.70 28.80
CA ILE A 111 -12.09 6.97 29.97
C ILE A 111 -11.60 8.20 30.73
N LYS A 112 -10.28 8.37 30.84
CA LYS A 112 -9.67 9.46 31.60
C LYS A 112 -9.66 10.80 30.87
N ASN A 113 -9.49 10.78 29.55
CA ASN A 113 -9.26 11.98 28.74
C ASN A 113 -10.21 12.10 27.53
N ALA A 114 -11.38 11.48 27.59
CA ALA A 114 -12.30 11.39 26.45
C ALA A 114 -12.60 12.73 25.79
N LYS A 115 -12.89 13.78 26.58
CA LYS A 115 -13.16 15.13 26.05
C LYS A 115 -12.03 15.68 25.20
N SER A 116 -10.80 15.58 25.69
CA SER A 116 -9.62 16.11 24.99
C SER A 116 -9.32 15.34 23.72
N TYR A 117 -9.43 14.01 23.75
CA TYR A 117 -9.16 13.18 22.57
C TYR A 117 -10.22 13.33 21.48
N VAL A 118 -11.51 13.40 21.86
CA VAL A 118 -12.60 13.61 20.90
C VAL A 118 -12.50 15.01 20.29
N LEU A 119 -12.23 16.03 21.10
CA LEU A 119 -12.09 17.42 20.62
C LEU A 119 -10.89 17.56 19.67
N LEU A 120 -9.73 17.01 20.04
CA LEU A 120 -8.53 17.00 19.20
C LEU A 120 -8.76 16.24 17.89
N GLY A 121 -9.38 15.07 17.94
CA GLY A 121 -9.72 14.29 16.77
C GLY A 121 -10.67 15.07 15.81
N LEU A 122 -11.67 15.72 16.37
CA LEU A 122 -12.60 16.56 15.58
C LEU A 122 -11.87 17.73 14.92
N ILE A 123 -11.01 18.43 15.65
CA ILE A 123 -10.20 19.54 15.11
C ILE A 123 -9.30 19.07 13.97
N ILE A 124 -8.62 17.93 14.14
CA ILE A 124 -7.72 17.36 13.11
C ILE A 124 -8.51 17.01 11.85
N ILE A 125 -9.66 16.34 12.00
CA ILE A 125 -10.49 15.94 10.85
C ILE A 125 -11.05 17.18 10.13
N LEU A 126 -11.59 18.14 10.87
CA LEU A 126 -12.16 19.36 10.28
C LEU A 126 -11.10 20.24 9.63
N SER A 127 -9.94 20.40 10.25
CA SER A 127 -8.85 21.17 9.67
C SER A 127 -8.27 20.49 8.43
N GLY A 128 -8.12 19.17 8.45
CA GLY A 128 -7.70 18.38 7.29
C GLY A 128 -8.68 18.49 6.12
N ALA A 129 -9.97 18.29 6.39
CA ALA A 129 -11.03 18.43 5.38
C ALA A 129 -11.12 19.87 4.84
N GLY A 130 -11.04 20.87 5.72
CA GLY A 130 -11.03 22.29 5.32
C GLY A 130 -9.83 22.63 4.43
N THR A 131 -8.63 22.15 4.78
CA THR A 131 -7.41 22.34 3.97
C THR A 131 -7.55 21.69 2.61
N CYS A 132 -8.06 20.47 2.54
CA CYS A 132 -8.30 19.77 1.28
C CYS A 132 -9.34 20.50 0.42
N ALA A 133 -10.43 20.96 1.00
CA ALA A 133 -11.44 21.75 0.28
C ALA A 133 -10.84 23.05 -0.29
N LEU A 134 -10.02 23.75 0.49
CA LEU A 134 -9.33 24.96 0.02
C LEU A 134 -8.35 24.67 -1.13
N ILE A 135 -7.59 23.59 -1.04
CA ILE A 135 -6.67 23.16 -2.11
C ILE A 135 -7.45 22.88 -3.39
N THR A 136 -8.56 22.13 -3.30
CA THR A 136 -9.43 21.83 -4.45
C THR A 136 -9.94 23.11 -5.12
N LEU A 137 -10.42 24.06 -4.32
CA LEU A 137 -10.97 25.33 -4.83
C LEU A 137 -9.91 26.21 -5.47
N VAL A 138 -8.70 26.25 -4.91
CA VAL A 138 -7.62 27.14 -5.40
C VAL A 138 -6.89 26.52 -6.60
N THR A 139 -6.68 25.23 -6.60
CA THR A 139 -5.86 24.55 -7.63
C THR A 139 -6.67 23.91 -8.73
N GLY A 140 -7.99 23.72 -8.54
CA GLY A 140 -8.85 23.00 -9.49
C GLY A 140 -8.54 21.51 -9.64
N ILE A 141 -7.80 20.93 -8.68
CA ILE A 141 -7.50 19.48 -8.66
C ILE A 141 -8.80 18.71 -8.48
N SER A 142 -8.93 17.55 -9.13
CA SER A 142 -10.11 16.71 -9.03
C SER A 142 -10.37 16.27 -7.58
N SER A 143 -11.66 16.17 -7.22
CA SER A 143 -12.10 15.77 -5.89
C SER A 143 -11.52 14.43 -5.46
N ASP A 144 -11.36 13.48 -6.39
CA ASP A 144 -10.85 12.13 -6.13
C ASP A 144 -9.40 12.17 -5.61
N ILE A 145 -8.55 12.98 -6.23
CA ILE A 145 -7.16 13.18 -5.79
C ILE A 145 -7.13 13.82 -4.41
N THR A 146 -8.00 14.79 -4.15
CA THR A 146 -8.06 15.51 -2.88
C THR A 146 -8.52 14.61 -1.74
N VAL A 147 -9.55 13.77 -1.99
CA VAL A 147 -10.01 12.79 -1.00
C VAL A 147 -8.95 11.72 -0.74
N GLY A 148 -8.26 11.26 -1.78
CA GLY A 148 -7.12 10.35 -1.64
C GLY A 148 -5.99 10.96 -0.80
N LEU A 149 -5.68 12.24 -1.02
CA LEU A 149 -4.68 12.98 -0.24
C LEU A 149 -5.08 13.10 1.24
N LEU A 150 -6.34 13.41 1.52
CA LEU A 150 -6.89 13.48 2.88
C LEU A 150 -6.84 12.11 3.57
N ALA A 151 -7.30 11.08 2.89
CA ALA A 151 -7.27 9.71 3.40
C ALA A 151 -5.84 9.25 3.71
N GLY A 152 -4.89 9.58 2.83
CA GLY A 152 -3.46 9.30 3.03
C GLY A 152 -2.86 10.08 4.20
N ALA A 153 -3.15 11.38 4.31
CA ALA A 153 -2.66 12.23 5.40
C ALA A 153 -3.18 11.79 6.78
N LEU A 154 -4.43 11.35 6.84
CA LEU A 154 -5.04 10.82 8.06
C LEU A 154 -4.77 9.32 8.28
N THR A 155 -4.03 8.67 7.37
CA THR A 155 -3.79 7.22 7.40
C THR A 155 -5.09 6.40 7.54
N SER A 156 -6.16 6.89 6.92
CA SER A 156 -7.50 6.31 7.05
C SER A 156 -7.84 5.40 5.87
N THR A 157 -7.62 4.09 6.04
CA THR A 157 -8.01 3.07 5.06
C THR A 157 -9.52 3.08 4.75
N PRO A 158 -10.43 3.26 5.74
CA PRO A 158 -11.86 3.39 5.45
C PRO A 158 -12.21 4.60 4.59
N ALA A 159 -11.56 5.75 4.82
CA ALA A 159 -11.79 6.94 4.00
C ALA A 159 -11.32 6.73 2.55
N LEU A 160 -10.20 6.04 2.35
CA LEU A 160 -9.73 5.68 1.01
C LEU A 160 -10.69 4.73 0.29
N SER A 161 -11.22 3.72 1.00
CA SER A 161 -12.19 2.77 0.42
C SER A 161 -13.53 3.41 0.08
N ALA A 162 -13.91 4.48 0.80
CA ALA A 162 -15.13 5.24 0.49
C ALA A 162 -14.95 6.20 -0.71
N ALA A 163 -13.71 6.48 -1.10
CA ALA A 163 -13.36 7.37 -2.21
C ALA A 163 -13.17 6.63 -3.55
N GLN A 164 -13.14 5.30 -3.55
CA GLN A 164 -13.03 4.43 -4.73
C GLN A 164 -14.41 4.06 -5.27
#